data_cb86c281f3e690cbbb837cedb0e61fa5
#
_entry.id   cb86c281f3e690cbbb837cedb0e61fa5
#
_cell.length_a   1.000
_cell.length_b   1.000
_cell.length_c   1.000
_cell.angle_alpha   90.00
_cell.angle_beta   90.00
_cell.angle_gamma   90.00
#
_symmetry.space_group_name_H-M   'P 1'
#
loop_
_entity.id
_entity.type
_entity.pdbx_description
1 polymer ?
#
loop_
_entity_poly.entity_id
_entity_poly.type
_entity_poly.pdbx_seq_one_letter_code
_entity_poly.pdbx_strand_id
1 'polypeptide(L)'
;DVYKRQLAGYPVVGIHVNLYDGSSHSVDSSEAAFKTAATMALKDALMKADPVLLEPIASLQVRVPEDKVGDVMGELSKRRARIMGMNPEQENGRQRIEAEIPYATLYGIGTTLHSITGGEAEYSYEFLKYEVENKG
;
A
#
# COMPACT_ATOMS: atom_id res chain seq x y z
N ASP A 1 9.73 12.48 -13.64
CA ASP A 1 9.45 11.80 -12.37
C ASP A 1 10.03 12.42 -11.10
N VAL A 2 10.60 13.63 -11.18
CA VAL A 2 11.19 14.27 -10.00
C VAL A 2 10.14 14.55 -8.93
N TYR A 3 8.96 14.97 -9.33
CA TYR A 3 7.88 15.29 -8.39
C TYR A 3 7.25 14.05 -7.74
N LYS A 4 7.37 12.89 -8.37
CA LYS A 4 6.87 11.64 -7.77
C LYS A 4 7.62 11.23 -6.50
N ARG A 5 8.82 11.77 -6.32
CA ARG A 5 9.68 11.44 -5.19
C ARG A 5 9.63 12.46 -4.05
N GLN A 6 8.84 13.52 -4.21
CA GLN A 6 8.90 14.64 -3.27
C GLN A 6 8.04 14.47 -2.02
N LEU A 7 7.11 13.53 -2.03
CA LEU A 7 6.30 13.19 -0.86
C LEU A 7 6.74 11.85 -0.31
N ALA A 8 7.77 11.87 0.54
CA ALA A 8 8.31 10.68 1.20
C ALA A 8 8.79 9.57 0.24
N GLY A 9 9.10 9.92 -1.02
CA GLY A 9 9.58 8.95 -2.01
C GLY A 9 8.51 8.04 -2.61
N TYR A 10 7.24 8.33 -2.39
CA TYR A 10 6.14 7.53 -2.92
C TYR A 10 5.57 8.12 -4.21
N PRO A 11 5.05 7.26 -5.12
CA PRO A 11 4.36 7.75 -6.31
C PRO A 11 3.13 8.56 -5.94
N VAL A 12 2.83 9.57 -6.76
CA VAL A 12 1.63 10.38 -6.60
C VAL A 12 0.52 9.80 -7.47
N VAL A 13 -0.66 9.60 -6.90
CA VAL A 13 -1.83 9.05 -7.60
C VAL A 13 -3.04 9.94 -7.37
N GLY A 14 -4.07 9.75 -8.18
CA GLY A 14 -5.31 10.50 -8.04
C GLY A 14 -5.21 11.93 -8.50
N ILE A 15 -4.32 12.22 -9.44
CA ILE A 15 -4.12 13.57 -9.98
C ILE A 15 -4.78 13.71 -11.33
N HIS A 16 -5.46 14.83 -11.50
CA HIS A 16 -5.98 15.26 -12.80
C HIS A 16 -5.43 16.66 -13.09
N VAL A 17 -4.74 16.80 -14.22
CA VAL A 17 -4.09 18.05 -14.60
C VAL A 17 -4.74 18.58 -15.88
N ASN A 18 -5.22 19.83 -15.81
CA ASN A 18 -5.76 20.53 -16.96
C ASN A 18 -4.94 21.78 -17.25
N LEU A 19 -4.51 21.94 -18.47
CA LEU A 19 -3.85 23.15 -18.91
C LEU A 19 -4.89 24.09 -19.53
N TYR A 20 -5.23 25.17 -18.83
CA TYR A 20 -6.23 26.13 -19.29
C TYR A 20 -5.62 27.28 -20.09
N ASP A 21 -4.40 27.68 -19.76
CA ASP A 21 -3.79 28.85 -20.36
C ASP A 21 -2.27 28.77 -20.27
N GLY A 22 -1.62 29.47 -21.16
CA GLY A 22 -0.17 29.59 -21.17
C GLY A 22 0.26 30.89 -21.84
N SER A 23 1.22 31.58 -21.25
CA SER A 23 1.83 32.77 -21.84
C SER A 23 3.09 32.39 -22.59
N SER A 24 3.27 32.90 -23.79
CA SER A 24 4.48 32.64 -24.56
C SER A 24 5.14 33.92 -25.05
N HIS A 25 6.44 33.92 -25.01
CA HIS A 25 7.30 34.99 -25.51
C HIS A 25 8.31 34.37 -26.45
N SER A 26 8.55 35.05 -27.60
CA SER A 26 9.34 34.48 -28.67
C SER A 26 10.78 34.10 -28.30
N VAL A 27 11.31 34.67 -27.22
CA VAL A 27 12.68 34.41 -26.75
C VAL A 27 12.69 33.38 -25.59
N ASP A 28 11.65 33.33 -24.81
CA ASP A 28 11.62 32.57 -23.55
C ASP A 28 10.80 31.30 -23.62
N SER A 29 10.02 31.13 -24.68
CA SER A 29 9.13 29.98 -24.82
C SER A 29 9.83 28.82 -25.53
N SER A 30 9.91 27.68 -24.88
CA SER A 30 10.45 26.46 -25.44
C SER A 30 9.79 25.27 -24.76
N GLU A 31 9.93 24.11 -25.35
CA GLU A 31 9.43 22.87 -24.73
C GLU A 31 10.03 22.68 -23.33
N ALA A 32 11.32 22.92 -23.19
CA ALA A 32 12.00 22.78 -21.89
C ALA A 32 11.47 23.78 -20.87
N ALA A 33 11.22 25.04 -21.28
CA ALA A 33 10.68 26.05 -20.39
C ALA A 33 9.26 25.71 -19.94
N PHE A 34 8.42 25.19 -20.82
CA PHE A 34 7.06 24.75 -20.48
C PHE A 34 7.08 23.55 -19.54
N LYS A 35 7.96 22.60 -19.76
CA LYS A 35 8.12 21.44 -18.86
C LYS A 35 8.55 21.89 -17.46
N THR A 36 9.48 22.83 -17.37
CA THR A 36 9.94 23.36 -16.10
C THR A 36 8.80 24.07 -15.37
N ALA A 37 8.05 24.93 -16.07
CA ALA A 37 6.92 25.65 -15.49
C ALA A 37 5.84 24.69 -15.02
N ALA A 38 5.52 23.64 -15.79
CA ALA A 38 4.54 22.63 -15.42
C ALA A 38 4.98 21.85 -14.19
N THR A 39 6.26 21.49 -14.09
CA THR A 39 6.80 20.79 -12.92
C THR A 39 6.70 21.65 -11.67
N MET A 40 7.05 22.92 -11.74
CA MET A 40 6.95 23.85 -10.62
C MET A 40 5.50 24.08 -10.19
N ALA A 41 4.60 24.24 -11.16
CA ALA A 41 3.17 24.42 -10.87
C ALA A 41 2.56 23.19 -10.21
N LEU A 42 2.92 22.00 -10.68
CA LEU A 42 2.45 20.74 -10.09
C LEU A 42 2.95 20.58 -8.67
N LYS A 43 4.22 20.87 -8.43
CA LYS A 43 4.80 20.80 -7.08
C LYS A 43 4.09 21.74 -6.12
N ASP A 44 3.86 22.99 -6.53
CA ASP A 44 3.15 23.97 -5.72
C ASP A 44 1.70 23.55 -5.46
N ALA A 45 1.00 23.03 -6.47
CA ALA A 45 -0.36 22.55 -6.35
C ALA A 45 -0.46 21.35 -5.39
N LEU A 46 0.51 20.43 -5.44
CA LEU A 46 0.54 19.28 -4.53
C LEU A 46 0.67 19.72 -3.08
N MET A 47 1.51 20.71 -2.80
CA MET A 47 1.69 21.22 -1.45
C MET A 47 0.45 21.98 -0.95
N LYS A 48 -0.27 22.66 -1.85
CA LYS A 48 -1.48 23.40 -1.51
C LYS A 48 -2.72 22.51 -1.40
N ALA A 49 -2.71 21.35 -2.05
CA ALA A 49 -3.84 20.43 -2.05
C ALA A 49 -3.92 19.57 -0.80
N ASP A 50 -3.05 19.81 0.20
CA ASP A 50 -3.01 19.04 1.43
C ASP A 50 -2.86 17.55 1.15
N PRO A 51 -1.73 17.12 0.58
CA PRO A 51 -1.55 15.73 0.17
C PRO A 51 -1.51 14.78 1.36
N VAL A 52 -2.03 13.58 1.16
CA VAL A 52 -1.99 12.50 2.14
C VAL A 52 -1.18 11.35 1.57
N LEU A 53 -0.53 10.60 2.45
CA LEU A 53 0.17 9.40 2.06
C LEU A 53 -0.83 8.24 1.97
N LEU A 54 -0.75 7.51 0.86
CA LEU A 54 -1.54 6.31 0.66
C LEU A 54 -0.62 5.09 0.82
N GLU A 55 -1.10 4.09 1.50
CA GLU A 55 -0.39 2.82 1.60
C GLU A 55 -1.15 1.72 0.86
N PRO A 56 -0.46 0.85 0.12
CA PRO A 56 -1.11 -0.27 -0.51
C PRO A 56 -1.49 -1.31 0.53
N ILE A 57 -2.70 -1.84 0.37
CA ILE A 57 -3.26 -2.87 1.25
C ILE A 57 -3.41 -4.15 0.46
N ALA A 58 -2.96 -5.25 1.02
CA ALA A 58 -3.11 -6.58 0.44
C ALA A 58 -4.29 -7.32 1.07
N SER A 59 -4.95 -8.12 0.28
CA SER A 59 -5.86 -9.15 0.76
C SER A 59 -5.03 -10.39 1.04
N LEU A 60 -4.94 -10.78 2.30
CA LEU A 60 -4.13 -11.91 2.76
C LEU A 60 -5.03 -13.08 3.16
N GLN A 61 -4.67 -14.26 2.71
CA GLN A 61 -5.31 -15.50 3.15
C GLN A 61 -4.25 -16.39 3.77
N VAL A 62 -4.50 -16.84 5.00
CA VAL A 62 -3.59 -17.72 5.73
C VAL A 62 -4.34 -18.98 6.12
N ARG A 63 -3.73 -20.12 5.87
CA ARG A 63 -4.28 -21.44 6.24
C ARG A 63 -3.35 -22.08 7.24
N VAL A 64 -3.84 -22.30 8.45
CA VAL A 64 -3.03 -22.81 9.56
C VAL A 64 -3.81 -23.86 10.35
N PRO A 65 -3.11 -24.76 11.06
CA PRO A 65 -3.77 -25.69 11.98
C PRO A 65 -4.57 -24.93 13.06
N GLU A 66 -5.66 -25.50 13.51
CA GLU A 66 -6.54 -24.87 14.50
C GLU A 66 -5.81 -24.49 15.79
N ASP A 67 -4.87 -25.29 16.23
CA ASP A 67 -4.13 -25.05 17.46
C ASP A 67 -3.13 -23.90 17.34
N LYS A 68 -2.88 -23.39 16.14
CA LYS A 68 -1.96 -22.29 15.88
C LYS A 68 -2.66 -20.97 15.53
N VAL A 69 -3.99 -20.97 15.46
CA VAL A 69 -4.76 -19.78 15.08
C VAL A 69 -4.47 -18.60 16.01
N GLY A 70 -4.44 -18.82 17.31
CA GLY A 70 -4.20 -17.75 18.27
C GLY A 70 -2.86 -17.06 18.07
N ASP A 71 -1.80 -17.84 17.86
CA ASP A 71 -0.46 -17.30 17.61
C ASP A 71 -0.39 -16.52 16.29
N VAL A 72 -1.02 -17.04 15.26
CA VAL A 72 -1.07 -16.38 13.96
C VAL A 72 -1.86 -15.07 14.05
N MET A 73 -3.00 -15.06 14.73
CA MET A 73 -3.80 -13.85 14.93
C MET A 73 -3.01 -12.79 15.68
N GLY A 74 -2.24 -13.19 16.70
CA GLY A 74 -1.37 -12.26 17.42
C GLY A 74 -0.31 -11.64 16.52
N GLU A 75 0.31 -12.42 15.65
CA GLU A 75 1.31 -11.91 14.70
C GLU A 75 0.68 -10.96 13.67
N LEU A 76 -0.48 -11.32 13.13
CA LEU A 76 -1.18 -10.46 12.19
C LEU A 76 -1.57 -9.12 12.84
N SER A 77 -1.99 -9.14 14.09
CA SER A 77 -2.31 -7.91 14.83
C SER A 77 -1.08 -7.01 14.99
N LYS A 78 0.08 -7.57 15.26
CA LYS A 78 1.34 -6.81 15.33
C LYS A 78 1.67 -6.14 14.01
N ARG A 79 1.24 -6.72 12.90
CA ARG A 79 1.50 -6.22 11.56
C ARG A 79 0.40 -5.30 11.04
N ARG A 80 -0.47 -4.83 11.93
CA ARG A 80 -1.58 -3.92 11.59
C ARG A 80 -2.60 -4.54 10.65
N ALA A 81 -2.71 -5.85 10.66
CA ALA A 81 -3.70 -6.54 9.86
C ALA A 81 -5.09 -6.40 10.46
N ARG A 82 -6.09 -6.29 9.60
CA ARG A 82 -7.49 -6.28 9.99
C ARG A 82 -8.10 -7.61 9.60
N ILE A 83 -8.53 -8.40 10.58
CA ILE A 83 -9.12 -9.70 10.31
C ILE A 83 -10.52 -9.51 9.75
N MET A 84 -10.77 -10.03 8.56
CA MET A 84 -12.04 -9.89 7.87
C MET A 84 -12.94 -11.10 8.08
N GLY A 85 -12.36 -12.27 8.27
CA GLY A 85 -13.13 -13.49 8.48
C GLY A 85 -12.24 -14.65 8.83
N MET A 86 -12.85 -15.70 9.36
CA MET A 86 -12.16 -16.92 9.69
C MET A 86 -13.10 -18.09 9.43
N ASN A 87 -12.67 -19.00 8.56
CA ASN A 87 -13.49 -20.12 8.14
C ASN A 87 -12.76 -21.44 8.38
N PRO A 88 -13.39 -22.41 9.05
CA PRO A 88 -12.76 -23.72 9.19
C PRO A 88 -12.74 -24.46 7.85
N GLU A 89 -11.66 -25.18 7.59
CA GLU A 89 -11.60 -26.10 6.44
C GLU A 89 -12.05 -27.47 6.88
N GLN A 90 -13.06 -27.98 6.23
CA GLN A 90 -13.79 -29.17 6.68
C GLN A 90 -12.97 -30.47 6.67
N GLU A 91 -11.90 -30.54 5.90
CA GLU A 91 -11.22 -31.81 5.67
C GLU A 91 -9.89 -32.00 6.41
N ASN A 92 -9.26 -30.92 6.91
CA ASN A 92 -7.87 -30.99 7.37
C ASN A 92 -7.62 -30.47 8.79
N GLY A 93 -8.65 -30.10 9.54
CA GLY A 93 -8.46 -29.50 10.86
C GLY A 93 -7.73 -28.17 10.80
N ARG A 94 -7.83 -27.46 9.68
CA ARG A 94 -7.21 -26.15 9.47
C ARG A 94 -8.23 -25.03 9.49
N GLN A 95 -7.77 -23.84 9.79
CA GLN A 95 -8.56 -22.62 9.69
C GLN A 95 -7.99 -21.76 8.56
N ARG A 96 -8.87 -21.16 7.78
CA ARG A 96 -8.51 -20.15 6.81
C ARG A 96 -8.84 -18.78 7.38
N ILE A 97 -7.83 -17.94 7.51
CA ILE A 97 -7.96 -16.58 8.03
C ILE A 97 -7.87 -15.63 6.85
N GLU A 98 -8.86 -14.75 6.70
CA GLU A 98 -8.87 -13.71 5.69
C GLU A 98 -8.61 -12.37 6.38
N ALA A 99 -7.66 -11.60 5.88
CA ALA A 99 -7.26 -10.34 6.49
C ALA A 99 -6.86 -9.32 5.44
N GLU A 100 -7.00 -8.04 5.81
CA GLU A 100 -6.43 -6.94 5.05
C GLU A 100 -5.18 -6.48 5.79
N ILE A 101 -4.05 -6.37 5.08
CA ILE A 101 -2.76 -6.05 5.68
C ILE A 101 -1.98 -5.07 4.81
N PRO A 102 -1.33 -4.05 5.41
CA PRO A 102 -0.46 -3.16 4.64
C PRO A 102 0.73 -3.91 4.03
N TYR A 103 1.03 -3.64 2.77
CA TYR A 103 2.20 -4.24 2.11
C TYR A 103 3.50 -3.97 2.88
N ALA A 104 3.61 -2.80 3.50
CA ALA A 104 4.80 -2.45 4.27
C ALA A 104 5.09 -3.43 5.41
N THR A 105 4.07 -4.11 5.94
CA THR A 105 4.22 -5.05 7.04
C THR A 105 4.29 -6.50 6.59
N LEU A 106 4.19 -6.78 5.27
CA LEU A 106 4.28 -8.14 4.75
C LEU A 106 5.71 -8.70 4.76
N TYR A 107 6.70 -7.84 4.92
CA TYR A 107 8.09 -8.28 4.90
C TYR A 107 8.34 -9.35 5.97
N GLY A 108 8.89 -10.48 5.53
CA GLY A 108 9.22 -11.58 6.43
C GLY A 108 8.03 -12.38 6.96
N ILE A 109 6.83 -12.13 6.47
CA ILE A 109 5.63 -12.82 6.99
C ILE A 109 5.70 -14.34 6.79
N GLY A 110 6.23 -14.79 5.66
CA GLY A 110 6.36 -16.22 5.38
C GLY A 110 7.25 -16.92 6.40
N THR A 111 8.40 -16.34 6.68
CA THR A 111 9.33 -16.87 7.66
C THR A 111 8.70 -16.93 9.06
N THR A 112 8.03 -15.85 9.46
CA THR A 112 7.38 -15.77 10.77
C THR A 112 6.24 -16.79 10.89
N LEU A 113 5.39 -16.91 9.88
CA LEU A 113 4.29 -17.86 9.90
C LEU A 113 4.80 -19.32 9.94
N HIS A 114 5.84 -19.62 9.18
CA HIS A 114 6.45 -20.96 9.22
C HIS A 114 7.08 -21.25 10.56
N SER A 115 7.69 -20.25 11.20
CA SER A 115 8.27 -20.40 12.53
C SER A 115 7.21 -20.70 13.58
N ILE A 116 6.08 -19.99 13.54
CA ILE A 116 4.97 -20.16 14.48
C ILE A 116 4.33 -21.54 14.32
N THR A 117 4.19 -22.02 13.09
CA THR A 117 3.42 -23.22 12.78
C THR A 117 4.28 -24.46 12.50
N GLY A 118 5.60 -24.37 12.68
CA GLY A 118 6.49 -25.48 12.36
C GLY A 118 6.50 -25.84 10.87
N GLY A 119 6.29 -24.86 10.00
CA GLY A 119 6.30 -25.05 8.56
C GLY A 119 4.95 -25.43 7.95
N GLU A 120 3.90 -25.51 8.75
CA GLU A 120 2.58 -25.94 8.27
C GLU A 120 1.70 -24.82 7.73
N ALA A 121 2.10 -23.55 7.91
CA ALA A 121 1.32 -22.43 7.41
C ALA A 121 1.40 -22.31 5.89
N GLU A 122 0.26 -22.07 5.28
CA GLU A 122 0.17 -21.68 3.87
C GLU A 122 -0.42 -20.28 3.82
N TYR A 123 0.08 -19.44 2.92
CA TYR A 123 -0.45 -18.09 2.77
C TYR A 123 -0.39 -17.64 1.33
N SER A 124 -1.28 -16.73 0.98
CA SER A 124 -1.26 -16.03 -0.30
C SER A 124 -1.78 -14.62 -0.09
N TYR A 125 -1.36 -13.70 -0.94
CA TYR A 125 -1.85 -12.33 -0.88
C TYR A 125 -1.88 -11.72 -2.27
N GLU A 126 -2.75 -10.73 -2.43
CA GLU A 126 -2.87 -9.97 -3.66
C GLU A 126 -3.19 -8.52 -3.32
N PHE A 127 -2.90 -7.62 -4.27
CA PHE A 127 -3.23 -6.22 -4.08
C PHE A 127 -4.74 -6.04 -4.00
N LEU A 128 -5.19 -5.26 -3.02
CA LEU A 128 -6.61 -4.98 -2.82
C LEU A 128 -6.95 -3.52 -3.13
N LYS A 129 -6.30 -2.59 -2.44
CA LYS A 129 -6.62 -1.15 -2.54
C LYS A 129 -5.52 -0.31 -1.94
N TYR A 130 -5.65 1.02 -2.11
CA TYR A 130 -4.86 1.99 -1.34
C TYR A 130 -5.74 2.55 -0.23
N GLU A 131 -5.13 2.79 0.93
CA GLU A 131 -5.77 3.48 2.05
C GLU A 131 -4.87 4.61 2.54
N VAL A 132 -5.47 5.62 3.17
CA VAL A 132 -4.70 6.68 3.82
C VAL A 132 -3.88 6.07 4.94
N GLU A 133 -2.57 6.36 4.94
CA GLU A 133 -1.68 5.87 5.97
C GLU A 133 -2.09 6.43 7.33
N ASN A 134 -2.42 5.54 8.25
CA ASN A 134 -2.81 5.91 9.60
C ASN A 134 -1.63 5.67 10.53
N LYS A 135 -1.01 6.76 10.98
CA LYS A 135 0.14 6.72 11.89
C LYS A 135 -0.29 6.67 13.36
N GLY A 136 -1.44 6.15 13.61
CA GLY A 136 -1.95 6.02 14.97
C GLY A 136 -1.37 4.89 15.76
#